data_c1bbb6f2e39c66d1755e0fea2f483ce1
#
_entry.id   c1bbb6f2e39c66d1755e0fea2f483ce1
#
_cell.length_a   1.000
_cell.length_b   1.000
_cell.length_c   1.000
_cell.angle_alpha   90.00
_cell.angle_beta   90.00
_cell.angle_gamma   90.00
#
_symmetry.space_group_name_H-M   'P 1'
#
loop_
_entity.id
_entity.type
_entity.pdbx_description
1 polymer ?
#
loop_
_entity_poly.entity_id
_entity_poly.type
_entity_poly.pdbx_seq_one_letter_code
_entity_poly.pdbx_strand_id
1 'polypeptide(L)'
;MKEIILKKGEILQRSEQTNTKVYIVKSGLLRSYSIDKNGKEHVFMFAPEGWVIADSCPPESKSVLFIDALEDSVVTAFNKNLEREKQNLAALTKRLNALQKRVLILLSSNTLEKYERFIEQYPGIVQRVPQRMIASYIGVNPETLSSVKSKFLKKD
;
A
#
# COMPACT_ATOMS: atom_id res chain seq x y z
N MET A 1 -11.58 -11.19 -16.70
CA MET A 1 -10.16 -11.14 -16.30
C MET A 1 -9.42 -10.42 -17.39
N LYS A 2 -8.74 -9.31 -17.08
CA LYS A 2 -8.02 -8.49 -18.07
C LYS A 2 -6.61 -8.24 -17.53
N GLU A 3 -5.60 -8.46 -18.36
CA GLU A 3 -4.22 -8.11 -18.06
C GLU A 3 -3.96 -6.65 -18.48
N ILE A 4 -3.23 -5.91 -17.66
CA ILE A 4 -2.88 -4.51 -17.87
C ILE A 4 -1.38 -4.37 -17.68
N ILE A 5 -0.72 -3.79 -18.67
CA ILE A 5 0.70 -3.45 -18.63
C ILE A 5 0.81 -1.98 -18.26
N LEU A 6 1.66 -1.66 -17.32
CA LEU A 6 1.87 -0.31 -16.79
C LEU A 6 3.34 0.06 -16.88
N LYS A 7 3.63 1.25 -17.32
CA LYS A 7 4.96 1.85 -17.20
C LYS A 7 5.13 2.48 -15.82
N LYS A 8 6.36 2.56 -15.37
CA LYS A 8 6.70 3.27 -14.13
C LYS A 8 6.10 4.67 -14.13
N GLY A 9 5.39 5.02 -13.05
CA GLY A 9 4.72 6.30 -12.86
C GLY A 9 3.30 6.36 -13.45
N GLU A 10 2.82 5.35 -14.15
CA GLU A 10 1.45 5.32 -14.65
C GLU A 10 0.45 5.10 -13.52
N ILE A 11 -0.63 5.89 -13.57
CA ILE A 11 -1.73 5.80 -12.60
C ILE A 11 -2.74 4.77 -13.11
N LEU A 12 -2.90 3.69 -12.35
CA LEU A 12 -3.87 2.63 -12.61
C LEU A 12 -5.27 2.99 -12.13
N GLN A 13 -5.38 3.70 -11.01
CA GLN A 13 -6.63 4.15 -10.42
C GLN A 13 -6.44 5.55 -9.82
N ARG A 14 -7.43 6.43 -10.04
CA ARG A 14 -7.50 7.74 -9.39
C ARG A 14 -8.52 7.71 -8.25
N SER A 15 -8.36 8.58 -7.25
CA SER A 15 -9.44 8.82 -6.29
C SER A 15 -10.69 9.38 -7.00
N GLU A 16 -11.83 9.32 -6.34
CA GLU A 16 -13.14 9.74 -6.87
C GLU A 16 -13.68 8.91 -8.06
N GLN A 17 -12.99 7.86 -8.47
CA GLN A 17 -13.49 6.92 -9.47
C GLN A 17 -14.47 5.92 -8.86
N THR A 18 -15.52 5.59 -9.60
CA THR A 18 -16.44 4.49 -9.32
C THR A 18 -16.07 3.24 -10.12
N ASN A 19 -16.66 2.10 -9.78
CA ASN A 19 -16.41 0.82 -10.47
C ASN A 19 -14.92 0.41 -10.47
N THR A 20 -14.21 0.76 -9.40
CA THR A 20 -12.82 0.36 -9.20
C THR A 20 -12.69 -1.15 -9.09
N LYS A 21 -11.52 -1.66 -9.43
CA LYS A 21 -11.26 -3.11 -9.54
C LYS A 21 -10.35 -3.60 -8.43
N VAL A 22 -10.22 -4.90 -8.35
CA VAL A 22 -9.19 -5.61 -7.60
C VAL A 22 -8.08 -5.99 -8.57
N TYR A 23 -6.83 -5.74 -8.20
CA TYR A 23 -5.69 -6.03 -9.04
C TYR A 23 -4.75 -7.01 -8.34
N ILE A 24 -4.27 -8.01 -9.08
CA ILE A 24 -3.19 -8.91 -8.65
C ILE A 24 -1.93 -8.52 -9.41
N VAL A 25 -0.86 -8.22 -8.70
CA VAL A 25 0.43 -7.86 -9.29
C VAL A 25 1.12 -9.14 -9.77
N LYS A 26 1.39 -9.22 -11.07
CA LYS A 26 2.12 -10.34 -11.70
C LYS A 26 3.62 -10.09 -11.67
N SER A 27 4.02 -8.86 -11.99
CA SER A 27 5.39 -8.39 -11.93
C SER A 27 5.43 -6.92 -11.63
N GLY A 28 6.54 -6.43 -11.08
CA GLY A 28 6.74 -5.03 -10.72
C GLY A 28 6.23 -4.68 -9.33
N LEU A 29 6.00 -3.40 -9.07
CA LEU A 29 5.63 -2.86 -7.77
C LEU A 29 4.62 -1.74 -7.93
N LEU A 30 3.49 -1.87 -7.23
CA LEU A 30 2.48 -0.82 -7.11
C LEU A 30 2.43 -0.25 -5.70
N ARG A 31 1.86 0.95 -5.58
CA ARG A 31 1.44 1.50 -4.28
C ARG A 31 0.01 2.02 -4.36
N SER A 32 -0.65 2.08 -3.22
CA SER A 32 -1.85 2.89 -3.02
C SER A 32 -1.58 4.01 -2.03
N TYR A 33 -2.18 5.17 -2.28
CA TYR A 33 -1.98 6.37 -1.48
C TYR A 33 -3.17 7.32 -1.57
N SER A 34 -3.30 8.20 -0.60
CA SER A 34 -4.21 9.35 -0.64
C SER A 34 -3.42 10.65 -0.71
N ILE A 35 -4.08 11.71 -1.15
CA ILE A 35 -3.52 13.07 -1.16
C ILE A 35 -4.38 13.92 -0.24
N ASP A 36 -3.74 14.58 0.73
CA ASP A 36 -4.45 15.49 1.63
C ASP A 36 -4.70 16.87 0.99
N LYS A 37 -5.43 17.74 1.71
CA LYS A 37 -5.75 19.10 1.26
C LYS A 37 -4.53 19.99 0.99
N ASN A 38 -3.36 19.63 1.49
CA ASN A 38 -2.11 20.36 1.28
C ASN A 38 -1.28 19.76 0.12
N GLY A 39 -1.82 18.77 -0.60
CA GLY A 39 -1.14 18.08 -1.68
C GLY A 39 -0.12 17.03 -1.23
N LYS A 40 -0.07 16.68 0.06
CA LYS A 40 0.85 15.68 0.59
C LYS A 40 0.31 14.28 0.37
N GLU A 41 1.17 13.41 -0.16
CA GLU A 41 0.87 11.99 -0.35
C GLU A 41 1.03 11.20 0.95
N HIS A 42 0.04 10.38 1.25
CA HIS A 42 0.04 9.43 2.37
C HIS A 42 -0.04 8.02 1.83
N VAL A 43 1.09 7.31 1.85
CA VAL A 43 1.17 5.94 1.34
C VAL A 43 0.41 5.01 2.27
N PHE A 44 -0.58 4.31 1.71
CA PHE A 44 -1.39 3.34 2.43
C PHE A 44 -0.80 1.94 2.35
N MET A 45 -0.32 1.51 1.17
CA MET A 45 0.14 0.15 0.93
C MET A 45 1.13 0.09 -0.21
N PHE A 46 2.10 -0.81 -0.14
CA PHE A 46 2.87 -1.29 -1.28
C PHE A 46 2.39 -2.68 -1.67
N ALA A 47 2.39 -2.98 -2.96
CA ALA A 47 1.99 -4.27 -3.50
C ALA A 47 3.06 -4.79 -4.46
N PRO A 48 4.01 -5.58 -3.98
CA PRO A 48 4.95 -6.31 -4.82
C PRO A 48 4.28 -7.50 -5.53
N GLU A 49 5.06 -8.25 -6.26
CA GLU A 49 4.64 -9.43 -7.00
C GLU A 49 3.85 -10.43 -6.12
N GLY A 50 2.77 -10.95 -6.64
CA GLY A 50 1.85 -11.86 -5.94
C GLY A 50 0.85 -11.19 -5.01
N TRP A 51 0.97 -9.89 -4.75
CA TRP A 51 0.06 -9.18 -3.86
C TRP A 51 -1.21 -8.71 -4.58
N VAL A 52 -2.24 -8.56 -3.77
CA VAL A 52 -3.53 -7.97 -4.19
C VAL A 52 -3.59 -6.52 -3.73
N ILE A 53 -3.95 -5.63 -4.64
CA ILE A 53 -4.16 -4.21 -4.35
C ILE A 53 -5.54 -3.77 -4.84
N ALA A 54 -6.28 -3.07 -3.99
CA ALA A 54 -7.60 -2.53 -4.29
C ALA A 54 -7.94 -1.41 -3.29
N ASP A 55 -8.84 -0.53 -3.67
CA ASP A 55 -9.60 0.29 -2.73
C ASP A 55 -10.74 -0.54 -2.13
N SER A 56 -11.01 -0.40 -0.83
CA SER A 56 -12.05 -1.16 -0.13
C SER A 56 -13.48 -0.63 -0.37
N CYS A 57 -13.65 0.47 -1.11
CA CYS A 57 -14.97 1.02 -1.41
C CYS A 57 -15.82 0.05 -2.24
N PRO A 58 -17.17 0.02 -2.05
CA PRO A 58 -18.09 -0.69 -2.95
C PRO A 58 -17.98 -0.19 -4.39
N PRO A 59 -18.41 -0.98 -5.40
CA PRO A 59 -18.30 -0.59 -6.81
C PRO A 59 -18.93 0.75 -7.15
N GLU A 60 -20.10 1.04 -6.61
CA GLU A 60 -20.89 2.26 -6.87
C GLU A 60 -20.35 3.48 -6.11
N SER A 61 -19.52 3.25 -5.11
CA SER A 61 -18.92 4.33 -4.29
C SER A 61 -17.67 4.87 -4.96
N LYS A 62 -17.39 6.13 -4.69
CA LYS A 62 -16.14 6.77 -5.12
C LYS A 62 -14.96 6.23 -4.33
N SER A 63 -13.88 5.94 -5.02
CA SER A 63 -12.62 5.52 -4.40
C SER A 63 -11.96 6.66 -3.60
N VAL A 64 -11.23 6.29 -2.58
CA VAL A 64 -10.47 7.22 -1.73
C VAL A 64 -8.99 7.24 -2.14
N LEU A 65 -8.53 6.13 -2.70
CA LEU A 65 -7.11 5.90 -2.97
C LEU A 65 -6.77 6.06 -4.45
N PHE A 66 -5.59 6.63 -4.70
CA PHE A 66 -4.87 6.46 -5.95
C PHE A 66 -4.11 5.13 -5.92
N ILE A 67 -3.90 4.53 -7.08
CA ILE A 67 -3.00 3.39 -7.27
C ILE A 67 -2.12 3.72 -8.47
N ASP A 68 -0.80 3.67 -8.31
CA ASP A 68 0.17 3.87 -9.38
C ASP A 68 1.26 2.79 -9.40
N ALA A 69 1.97 2.71 -10.50
CA ALA A 69 3.09 1.80 -10.70
C ALA A 69 4.40 2.48 -10.32
N LEU A 70 5.14 1.92 -9.38
CA LEU A 70 6.48 2.39 -8.98
C LEU A 70 7.58 1.83 -9.87
N GLU A 71 7.30 0.79 -10.64
CA GLU A 71 8.15 0.12 -11.62
C GLU A 71 7.30 -0.28 -12.83
N ASP A 72 7.92 -0.65 -13.94
CA ASP A 72 7.23 -1.30 -15.05
C ASP A 72 6.53 -2.55 -14.50
N SER A 73 5.22 -2.63 -14.64
CA SER A 73 4.41 -3.61 -13.92
C SER A 73 3.38 -4.26 -14.82
N VAL A 74 3.03 -5.50 -14.48
CA VAL A 74 1.91 -6.23 -15.10
C VAL A 74 0.94 -6.64 -14.01
N VAL A 75 -0.33 -6.32 -14.20
CA VAL A 75 -1.40 -6.67 -13.25
C VAL A 75 -2.54 -7.39 -13.94
N THR A 76 -3.22 -8.26 -13.21
CA THR A 76 -4.49 -8.84 -13.64
C THR A 76 -5.62 -8.14 -12.89
N ALA A 77 -6.57 -7.58 -13.65
CA ALA A 77 -7.72 -6.86 -13.11
C ALA A 77 -8.97 -7.75 -13.03
N PHE A 78 -9.68 -7.64 -11.90
CA PHE A 78 -10.95 -8.32 -11.62
C PHE A 78 -12.00 -7.31 -11.18
N ASN A 79 -13.24 -7.56 -11.55
CA ASN A 79 -14.36 -6.81 -10.99
C ASN A 79 -14.54 -7.18 -9.51
N LYS A 80 -14.89 -6.19 -8.70
CA LYS A 80 -15.32 -6.45 -7.32
C LYS A 80 -16.60 -7.26 -7.33
N ASN A 81 -16.67 -8.26 -6.47
CA ASN A 81 -17.85 -9.10 -6.29
C ASN A 81 -18.22 -9.11 -4.81
N LEU A 82 -19.15 -8.23 -4.43
CA LEU A 82 -19.57 -8.05 -3.04
C LEU A 82 -20.21 -9.32 -2.45
N GLU A 83 -20.95 -10.11 -3.26
CA GLU A 83 -21.56 -11.35 -2.79
C GLU A 83 -20.49 -12.39 -2.40
N ARG A 84 -19.45 -12.51 -3.21
CA ARG A 84 -18.31 -13.38 -2.92
C ARG A 84 -17.50 -12.88 -1.70
N GLU A 85 -17.38 -11.56 -1.55
CA GLU A 85 -16.70 -10.96 -0.38
C GLU A 85 -17.50 -11.19 0.90
N LYS A 86 -18.83 -11.02 0.89
CA LYS A 86 -19.72 -11.32 2.02
C LYS A 86 -19.62 -12.78 2.48
N GLN A 87 -19.44 -13.71 1.56
CA GLN A 87 -19.30 -15.14 1.85
C GLN A 87 -17.94 -15.48 2.48
N ASN A 88 -16.95 -14.60 2.38
CA ASN A 88 -15.60 -14.83 2.90
C ASN A 88 -15.31 -14.05 4.18
N LEU A 89 -16.12 -14.30 5.21
CA LEU A 89 -16.01 -13.63 6.51
C LEU A 89 -14.61 -13.81 7.14
N ALA A 90 -13.98 -14.97 6.96
CA ALA A 90 -12.64 -15.23 7.47
C ALA A 90 -11.59 -14.29 6.85
N ALA A 91 -11.66 -14.04 5.54
CA ALA A 91 -10.76 -13.10 4.88
C ALA A 91 -10.99 -11.66 5.33
N LEU A 92 -12.25 -11.26 5.51
CA LEU A 92 -12.61 -9.93 6.03
C LEU A 92 -12.09 -9.73 7.45
N THR A 93 -12.28 -10.71 8.33
CA THR A 93 -11.77 -10.69 9.71
C THR A 93 -10.24 -10.60 9.72
N LYS A 94 -9.55 -11.35 8.87
CA LYS A 94 -8.09 -11.30 8.74
C LYS A 94 -7.61 -9.90 8.31
N ARG A 95 -8.28 -9.28 7.34
CA ARG A 95 -7.98 -7.91 6.89
C ARG A 95 -8.21 -6.88 8.00
N LEU A 96 -9.34 -6.99 8.71
CA LEU A 96 -9.65 -6.11 9.83
C LEU A 96 -8.60 -6.20 10.93
N ASN A 97 -8.21 -7.41 11.33
CA ASN A 97 -7.16 -7.64 12.33
C ASN A 97 -5.81 -7.05 11.88
N ALA A 98 -5.46 -7.18 10.61
CA ALA A 98 -4.22 -6.58 10.07
C ALA A 98 -4.25 -5.06 10.13
N LEU A 99 -5.37 -4.43 9.76
CA LEU A 99 -5.56 -2.98 9.87
C LEU A 99 -5.54 -2.51 11.33
N GLN A 100 -6.20 -3.22 12.25
CA GLN A 100 -6.18 -2.92 13.68
C GLN A 100 -4.75 -2.95 14.23
N LYS A 101 -3.98 -4.01 13.92
CA LYS A 101 -2.58 -4.10 14.33
C LYS A 101 -1.76 -2.93 13.78
N ARG A 102 -1.96 -2.57 12.51
CA ARG A 102 -1.27 -1.43 11.91
C ARG A 102 -1.60 -0.11 12.61
N VAL A 103 -2.86 0.14 12.89
CA VAL A 103 -3.28 1.35 13.62
C VAL A 103 -2.61 1.40 14.99
N LEU A 104 -2.61 0.30 15.74
CA LEU A 104 -1.94 0.23 17.04
C LEU A 104 -0.45 0.53 16.95
N ILE A 105 0.25 -0.03 15.95
CA ILE A 105 1.67 0.26 15.70
C ILE A 105 1.88 1.75 15.40
N LEU A 106 1.04 2.34 14.55
CA LEU A 106 1.15 3.77 14.20
C LEU A 106 0.94 4.68 15.42
N LEU A 107 0.07 4.29 16.36
CA LEU A 107 -0.26 5.09 17.55
C LEU A 107 0.75 4.89 18.69
N SER A 108 1.19 3.67 18.95
CA SER A 108 1.91 3.30 20.17
C SER A 108 3.40 3.05 20.01
N SER A 109 3.89 2.73 18.80
CA SER A 109 5.28 2.36 18.60
C SER A 109 6.17 3.57 18.28
N ASN A 110 7.43 3.49 18.69
CA ASN A 110 8.44 4.46 18.29
C ASN A 110 8.84 4.26 16.80
N THR A 111 9.60 5.20 16.24
CA THR A 111 9.96 5.18 14.81
C THR A 111 10.80 3.97 14.43
N LEU A 112 11.68 3.49 15.31
CA LEU A 112 12.49 2.30 15.06
C LEU A 112 11.63 1.05 14.92
N GLU A 113 10.73 0.81 15.87
CA GLU A 113 9.78 -0.31 15.85
C GLU A 113 8.89 -0.28 14.60
N LYS A 114 8.40 0.90 14.21
CA LYS A 114 7.62 1.07 12.97
C LYS A 114 8.43 0.68 11.74
N TYR A 115 9.70 1.05 11.71
CA TYR A 115 10.61 0.73 10.60
C TYR A 115 10.94 -0.76 10.55
N GLU A 116 11.22 -1.39 11.69
CA GLU A 116 11.43 -2.84 11.80
C GLU A 116 10.22 -3.62 11.29
N ARG A 117 9.02 -3.25 11.73
CA ARG A 117 7.76 -3.85 11.24
C ARG A 117 7.54 -3.65 9.75
N PHE A 118 7.96 -2.50 9.21
CA PHE A 118 7.91 -2.27 7.78
C PHE A 118 8.80 -3.24 7.00
N ILE A 119 10.03 -3.46 7.46
CA ILE A 119 10.98 -4.40 6.83
C ILE A 119 10.46 -5.84 6.90
N GLU A 120 9.91 -6.25 8.05
CA GLU A 120 9.31 -7.57 8.22
C GLU A 120 8.14 -7.79 7.24
N GLN A 121 7.30 -6.79 7.05
CA GLN A 121 6.14 -6.87 6.16
C GLN A 121 6.51 -6.82 4.69
N TYR A 122 7.52 -6.05 4.35
CA TYR A 122 7.94 -5.78 2.97
C TYR A 122 9.44 -6.05 2.77
N PRO A 123 9.89 -7.30 2.85
CA PRO A 123 11.29 -7.63 2.60
C PRO A 123 11.68 -7.22 1.16
N GLY A 124 12.81 -6.53 1.03
CA GLY A 124 13.31 -6.04 -0.26
C GLY A 124 12.70 -4.73 -0.79
N ILE A 125 11.58 -4.26 -0.27
CA ILE A 125 10.96 -2.99 -0.72
C ILE A 125 11.86 -1.78 -0.43
N VAL A 126 12.63 -1.81 0.64
CA VAL A 126 13.53 -0.69 1.04
C VAL A 126 14.49 -0.28 -0.08
N GLN A 127 14.88 -1.20 -0.94
CA GLN A 127 15.79 -0.95 -2.06
C GLN A 127 15.07 -0.51 -3.34
N ARG A 128 13.74 -0.68 -3.41
CA ARG A 128 12.91 -0.44 -4.59
C ARG A 128 12.18 0.90 -4.54
N VAL A 129 12.04 1.51 -3.36
CA VAL A 129 11.26 2.74 -3.18
C VAL A 129 12.06 3.85 -2.52
N PRO A 130 11.77 5.13 -2.85
CA PRO A 130 12.37 6.27 -2.18
C PRO A 130 12.04 6.29 -0.68
N GLN A 131 13.01 6.66 0.14
CA GLN A 131 12.87 6.73 1.60
C GLN A 131 11.68 7.60 2.06
N ARG A 132 11.35 8.65 1.31
CA ARG A 132 10.17 9.51 1.58
C ARG A 132 8.84 8.73 1.57
N MET A 133 8.72 7.71 0.70
CA MET A 133 7.52 6.87 0.63
C MET A 133 7.43 5.92 1.82
N ILE A 134 8.57 5.39 2.28
CA ILE A 134 8.63 4.59 3.51
C ILE A 134 8.25 5.45 4.72
N ALA A 135 8.81 6.65 4.82
CA ALA A 135 8.47 7.59 5.89
C ALA A 135 6.97 7.92 5.89
N SER A 136 6.39 8.17 4.72
CA SER A 136 4.95 8.39 4.55
C SER A 136 4.14 7.18 5.03
N TYR A 137 4.53 5.95 4.68
CA TYR A 137 3.84 4.72 5.08
C TYR A 137 3.85 4.50 6.59
N ILE A 138 4.98 4.77 7.27
CA ILE A 138 5.10 4.61 8.73
C ILE A 138 4.69 5.86 9.53
N GLY A 139 4.24 6.92 8.85
CA GLY A 139 3.70 8.13 9.47
C GLY A 139 4.73 9.01 10.16
N VAL A 140 5.94 9.14 9.60
CA VAL A 140 7.01 9.99 10.14
C VAL A 140 7.60 10.91 9.06
N ASN A 141 8.41 11.89 9.46
CA ASN A 141 9.15 12.72 8.52
C ASN A 141 10.37 11.96 7.94
N PRO A 142 10.78 12.23 6.69
CA PRO A 142 11.94 11.59 6.08
C PRO A 142 13.24 11.75 6.88
N GLU A 143 13.47 12.91 7.52
CA GLU A 143 14.63 13.20 8.36
C GLU A 143 14.66 12.30 9.61
N THR A 144 13.50 12.13 10.26
CA THR A 144 13.33 11.23 11.40
C THR A 144 13.64 9.79 11.00
N LEU A 145 13.14 9.32 9.86
CA LEU A 145 13.43 8.00 9.36
C LEU A 145 14.94 7.82 9.05
N SER A 146 15.56 8.82 8.42
CA SER A 146 17.01 8.80 8.12
C SER A 146 17.85 8.63 9.38
N SER A 147 17.54 9.38 10.43
CA SER A 147 18.22 9.29 11.73
C SER A 147 18.07 7.91 12.37
N VAL A 148 16.87 7.31 12.33
CA VAL A 148 16.61 5.98 12.87
C VAL A 148 17.31 4.89 12.06
N LYS A 149 17.28 4.98 10.73
CA LYS A 149 17.97 4.04 9.85
C LYS A 149 19.46 3.98 10.09
N SER A 150 20.10 5.14 10.33
CA SER A 150 21.53 5.21 10.68
C SER A 150 21.86 4.50 12.00
N LYS A 151 20.94 4.54 12.96
CA LYS A 151 21.08 3.82 14.23
C LYS A 151 20.83 2.32 14.09
N PHE A 152 19.89 1.93 13.24
CA PHE A 152 19.58 0.53 12.93
C PHE A 152 20.80 -0.17 12.31
N LEU A 153 21.43 0.44 11.28
CA LEU A 153 22.59 -0.10 10.59
C LEU A 153 23.89 -0.15 11.45
N LYS A 154 23.92 0.52 12.59
CA LYS A 154 25.07 0.46 13.54
C LYS A 154 24.91 -0.62 14.61
N LYS A 155 23.74 -1.30 14.66
CA LYS A 155 23.45 -2.36 15.63
C LYS A 155 23.79 -3.76 15.11
N ASP A 156 23.97 -3.91 13.79
CA ASP A 156 24.46 -5.11 13.10
C ASP A 156 25.98 -4.97 12.87
#